data_922b3dc6ffa5563a20abd4a306a0540b
#
_entry.id   922b3dc6ffa5563a20abd4a306a0540b
#
_cell.length_a   1.000
_cell.length_b   1.000
_cell.length_c   1.000
_cell.angle_alpha   90.00
_cell.angle_beta   90.00
_cell.angle_gamma   90.00
#
_symmetry.space_group_name_H-M   'P 1'
#
loop_
_entity.id
_entity.type
_entity.pdbx_description
1 polymer ?
#
loop_
_entity_poly.entity_id
_entity_poly.type
_entity_poly.pdbx_seq_one_letter_code
_entity_poly.pdbx_strand_id
1 'polypeptide(L)'
;MKITDIKIRKTFEEGPLRAVVSLTFDDQLALHDVKVIYARDRYFVVMPSRKNPDGTFRDMVHPINAAFREEIETAIIAAYRDHLAAQEAAAVAVEA
;
A
#
# COMPACT_ATOMS: atom_id res chain seq x y z
N MET A 1 17.62 4.23 -1.80
CA MET A 1 16.41 4.95 -2.25
C MET A 1 15.60 5.40 -1.06
N LYS A 2 15.04 6.57 -1.15
CA LYS A 2 14.23 7.12 -0.07
C LYS A 2 12.79 7.29 -0.53
N ILE A 3 11.83 6.86 0.29
CA ILE A 3 10.41 7.11 0.02
C ILE A 3 10.14 8.58 0.31
N THR A 4 9.73 9.33 -0.73
CA THR A 4 9.48 10.77 -0.61
C THR A 4 8.01 11.14 -0.67
N ASP A 5 7.14 10.24 -1.13
CA ASP A 5 5.69 10.45 -1.11
C ASP A 5 4.96 9.12 -1.12
N ILE A 6 3.79 9.09 -0.47
CA ILE A 6 2.89 7.94 -0.46
C ILE A 6 1.48 8.48 -0.70
N LYS A 7 0.82 7.97 -1.74
CA LYS A 7 -0.57 8.35 -2.04
C LYS A 7 -1.48 7.15 -1.95
N ILE A 8 -2.49 7.24 -1.09
CA ILE A 8 -3.54 6.24 -1.03
C ILE A 8 -4.53 6.54 -2.15
N ARG A 9 -4.54 5.71 -3.18
CA ARG A 9 -5.36 5.95 -4.37
C ARG A 9 -6.80 5.51 -4.19
N LYS A 10 -7.00 4.38 -3.51
CA LYS A 10 -8.31 3.80 -3.31
C LYS A 10 -8.32 2.94 -2.06
N THR A 11 -9.44 2.94 -1.32
CA THR A 11 -9.62 2.08 -0.15
C THR A 11 -10.87 1.23 -0.32
N PHE A 12 -10.87 0.08 0.37
CA PHE A 12 -11.98 -0.86 0.37
C PHE A 12 -12.30 -1.26 1.81
N GLU A 13 -13.57 -1.31 2.15
CA GLU A 13 -14.01 -1.64 3.49
C GLU A 13 -14.11 -3.14 3.75
N GLU A 14 -14.30 -3.93 2.69
CA GLU A 14 -14.53 -5.36 2.79
C GLU A 14 -13.53 -6.14 1.96
N GLY A 15 -13.31 -7.39 2.35
CA GLY A 15 -12.41 -8.29 1.65
C GLY A 15 -10.94 -8.11 2.03
N PRO A 16 -10.06 -8.95 1.49
CA PRO A 16 -8.63 -8.87 1.82
C PRO A 16 -7.93 -7.64 1.23
N LEU A 17 -8.32 -7.19 0.04
CA LEU A 17 -7.73 -5.98 -0.54
C LEU A 17 -8.27 -4.75 0.18
N ARG A 18 -7.39 -4.00 0.84
CA ARG A 18 -7.79 -2.85 1.65
C ARG A 18 -7.44 -1.51 1.03
N ALA A 19 -6.37 -1.44 0.25
CA ALA A 19 -5.99 -0.19 -0.41
C ALA A 19 -5.11 -0.44 -1.62
N VAL A 20 -5.14 0.52 -2.53
CA VAL A 20 -4.20 0.61 -3.65
C VAL A 20 -3.41 1.90 -3.45
N VAL A 21 -2.09 1.83 -3.55
CA VAL A 21 -1.18 2.87 -3.12
C VAL A 21 -0.16 3.14 -4.22
N SER A 22 0.26 4.39 -4.34
CA SER A 22 1.40 4.79 -5.16
C SER A 22 2.51 5.32 -4.27
N LEU A 23 3.74 4.95 -4.59
CA LEU A 23 4.94 5.41 -3.89
C LEU A 23 5.79 6.26 -4.83
N THR A 24 6.47 7.25 -4.27
CA THR A 24 7.50 7.99 -4.98
C THR A 24 8.83 7.82 -4.24
N PHE A 25 9.89 7.58 -4.98
CA PHE A 25 11.24 7.42 -4.44
C PHE A 25 12.13 8.55 -4.94
N ASP A 26 12.83 9.21 -4.03
CA ASP A 26 13.79 10.29 -4.34
C ASP A 26 13.21 11.39 -5.23
N ASP A 27 11.89 11.59 -5.20
CA ASP A 27 11.17 12.52 -6.09
C ASP A 27 11.40 12.28 -7.58
N GLN A 28 11.82 11.06 -7.95
CA GLN A 28 12.23 10.76 -9.31
C GLN A 28 11.56 9.51 -9.90
N LEU A 29 11.13 8.58 -9.04
CA LEU A 29 10.54 7.33 -9.50
C LEU A 29 9.22 7.09 -8.81
N ALA A 30 8.16 6.89 -9.60
CA ALA A 30 6.85 6.54 -9.06
C ALA A 30 6.56 5.06 -9.30
N LEU A 31 6.02 4.41 -8.28
CA LEU A 31 5.59 3.01 -8.34
C LEU A 31 4.10 2.95 -8.03
N HIS A 32 3.32 2.46 -8.98
CA HIS A 32 1.87 2.35 -8.87
C HIS A 32 1.42 0.92 -8.57
N ASP A 33 0.16 0.78 -8.17
CA ASP A 33 -0.48 -0.52 -7.95
C ASP A 33 0.15 -1.36 -6.83
N VAL A 34 0.70 -0.70 -5.83
CA VAL A 34 1.09 -1.36 -4.59
C VAL A 34 -0.18 -1.55 -3.76
N LYS A 35 -0.35 -2.72 -3.18
CA LYS A 35 -1.59 -3.09 -2.49
C LYS A 35 -1.38 -3.33 -1.02
N VAL A 36 -2.33 -2.87 -0.21
CA VAL A 36 -2.42 -3.22 1.21
C VAL A 36 -3.43 -4.34 1.35
N ILE A 37 -3.01 -5.45 1.91
CA ILE A 37 -3.84 -6.64 2.11
C ILE A 37 -4.02 -6.86 3.61
N TYR A 38 -5.24 -7.24 4.01
CA TYR A 38 -5.53 -7.68 5.37
C TYR A 38 -5.96 -9.13 5.33
N ALA A 39 -5.18 -9.99 5.94
CA ALA A 39 -5.48 -11.42 6.05
C ALA A 39 -4.81 -11.98 7.30
N ARG A 40 -5.43 -12.98 7.92
CA ARG A 40 -4.89 -13.64 9.12
C ARG A 40 -4.59 -12.64 10.25
N ASP A 41 -5.49 -11.68 10.43
CA ASP A 41 -5.41 -10.65 11.48
C ASP A 41 -4.18 -9.74 11.37
N ARG A 42 -3.63 -9.56 10.16
CA ARG A 42 -2.50 -8.66 9.95
C ARG A 42 -2.58 -7.97 8.60
N TYR A 43 -1.97 -6.79 8.53
CA TYR A 43 -1.78 -6.07 7.29
C TYR A 43 -0.42 -6.42 6.68
N PHE A 44 -0.38 -6.57 5.37
CA PHE A 44 0.88 -6.69 4.65
C PHE A 44 0.76 -6.03 3.28
N VAL A 45 1.90 -5.84 2.64
CA VAL A 45 2.00 -5.10 1.38
C VAL A 45 2.37 -6.07 0.27
N VAL A 46 1.65 -5.96 -0.86
CA VAL A 46 1.92 -6.74 -2.06
C VAL A 46 2.37 -5.81 -3.16
N MET A 47 3.51 -6.14 -3.77
CA MET A 47 4.08 -5.37 -4.87
C MET A 47 3.30 -5.59 -6.16
N PRO A 48 3.41 -4.68 -7.15
CA PRO A 48 2.79 -4.88 -8.45
C PRO A 48 3.28 -6.19 -9.07
N SER A 49 2.34 -6.99 -9.56
CA SER A 49 2.65 -8.29 -10.12
C SER A 49 1.95 -8.48 -11.46
N ARG A 50 2.45 -9.43 -12.23
CA ARG A 50 1.90 -9.80 -13.52
C ARG A 50 1.55 -11.29 -13.53
N LYS A 51 0.42 -11.63 -14.11
CA LYS A 51 0.00 -13.02 -14.25
C LYS A 51 0.72 -13.67 -15.42
N ASN A 52 1.36 -14.80 -15.17
CA ASN A 52 1.99 -15.61 -16.20
C ASN A 52 0.95 -16.43 -16.98
N PRO A 53 1.29 -16.91 -18.19
CA PRO A 53 0.37 -17.75 -18.95
C PRO A 53 -0.07 -19.03 -18.24
N ASP A 54 0.75 -19.55 -17.32
CA ASP A 54 0.43 -20.75 -16.54
C ASP A 54 -0.48 -20.48 -15.32
N GLY A 55 -0.90 -19.24 -15.12
CA GLY A 55 -1.77 -18.84 -14.01
C GLY A 55 -1.05 -18.39 -12.75
N THR A 56 0.26 -18.49 -12.68
CA THR A 56 1.05 -18.00 -11.54
C THR A 56 1.29 -16.51 -11.66
N PHE A 57 1.64 -15.85 -10.53
CA PHE A 57 1.93 -14.43 -10.50
C PHE A 57 3.42 -14.20 -10.27
N ARG A 58 3.95 -13.18 -10.92
CA ARG A 58 5.33 -12.78 -10.75
C ARG A 58 5.37 -11.29 -10.42
N ASP A 59 6.10 -10.92 -9.36
CA ASP A 59 6.32 -9.52 -9.03
C ASP A 59 7.09 -8.83 -10.14
N MET A 60 6.59 -7.68 -10.57
CA MET A 60 7.27 -6.83 -11.55
C MET A 60 8.38 -6.04 -10.89
N VAL A 61 8.20 -5.71 -9.62
CA VAL A 61 9.11 -4.92 -8.80
C VAL A 61 9.06 -5.50 -7.39
N HIS A 62 10.20 -5.63 -6.74
CA HIS A 62 10.21 -6.03 -5.33
C HIS A 62 11.51 -5.56 -4.66
N PRO A 63 11.47 -5.28 -3.34
CA PRO A 63 12.71 -4.99 -2.61
C PRO A 63 13.58 -6.26 -2.55
N ILE A 64 14.89 -6.08 -2.68
CA ILE A 64 15.82 -7.20 -2.73
C ILE A 64 16.55 -7.44 -1.41
N ASN A 65 16.17 -6.71 -0.36
CA ASN A 65 16.67 -6.98 0.98
C ASN A 65 15.54 -6.79 2.01
N ALA A 66 15.69 -7.46 3.16
CA ALA A 66 14.67 -7.45 4.19
C ALA A 66 14.50 -6.07 4.84
N ALA A 67 15.56 -5.32 5.01
CA ALA A 67 15.51 -4.00 5.64
C ALA A 67 14.67 -3.02 4.82
N PHE A 68 14.82 -3.01 3.51
CA PHE A 68 14.06 -2.11 2.64
C PHE A 68 12.59 -2.56 2.52
N ARG A 69 12.36 -3.86 2.49
CA ARG A 69 10.98 -4.40 2.52
C ARG A 69 10.25 -3.94 3.78
N GLU A 70 10.88 -4.04 4.93
CA GLU A 70 10.30 -3.60 6.20
C GLU A 70 10.03 -2.09 6.20
N GLU A 71 10.96 -1.31 5.67
CA GLU A 71 10.80 0.14 5.54
C GLU A 71 9.58 0.50 4.69
N ILE A 72 9.41 -0.15 3.54
CA ILE A 72 8.26 0.06 2.66
C ILE A 72 6.96 -0.34 3.37
N GLU A 73 6.92 -1.53 3.97
CA GLU A 73 5.71 -2.00 4.64
C GLU A 73 5.32 -1.09 5.80
N THR A 74 6.27 -0.71 6.63
CA THR A 74 6.01 0.16 7.78
C THR A 74 5.47 1.51 7.32
N ALA A 75 6.09 2.11 6.31
CA ALA A 75 5.68 3.41 5.80
C ALA A 75 4.29 3.37 5.18
N ILE A 76 3.99 2.36 4.38
CA ILE A 76 2.69 2.22 3.72
C ILE A 76 1.59 1.96 4.74
N ILE A 77 1.80 1.04 5.68
CA ILE A 77 0.79 0.72 6.69
C ILE A 77 0.50 1.92 7.58
N ALA A 78 1.53 2.67 7.97
CA ALA A 78 1.34 3.91 8.74
C ALA A 78 0.53 4.94 7.95
N ALA A 79 0.84 5.15 6.67
CA ALA A 79 0.10 6.07 5.82
C ALA A 79 -1.35 5.63 5.63
N TYR A 80 -1.58 4.33 5.48
CA TYR A 80 -2.93 3.78 5.36
C TYR A 80 -3.76 4.01 6.62
N ARG A 81 -3.18 3.76 7.79
CA ARG A 81 -3.86 3.99 9.08
C ARG A 81 -4.17 5.46 9.29
N ASP A 82 -3.24 6.34 8.96
CA ASP A 82 -3.46 7.79 9.04
C ASP A 82 -4.58 8.24 8.10
N HIS A 83 -4.64 7.66 6.90
CA HIS A 83 -5.69 7.95 5.93
C HIS A 83 -7.06 7.52 6.45
N LEU A 84 -7.17 6.33 7.04
CA LEU A 84 -8.43 5.86 7.64
C LEU A 84 -8.86 6.75 8.80
N ALA A 85 -7.94 7.14 9.66
CA ALA A 85 -8.23 8.02 10.78
C ALA A 85 -8.72 9.40 10.29
N ALA A 86 -8.14 9.93 9.22
CA ALA A 86 -8.56 11.19 8.62
C ALA A 86 -9.96 11.09 8.02
N GLN A 87 -10.28 9.97 7.35
CA GLN A 87 -11.61 9.72 6.81
C GLN A 87 -12.66 9.63 7.93
N GLU A 88 -12.34 8.93 8.99
CA GLU A 88 -13.23 8.78 10.14
C GLU A 88 -13.47 10.13 10.82
N ALA A 89 -12.43 10.92 11.02
CA ALA A 89 -12.54 12.25 11.59
C ALA A 89 -13.38 13.18 10.70
N ALA A 90 -13.21 13.11 9.39
CA ALA A 90 -13.99 13.89 8.45
C ALA A 90 -15.48 13.51 8.48
N ALA A 91 -15.78 12.21 8.58
CA ALA A 91 -17.15 11.70 8.68
C ALA A 91 -17.82 12.19 9.97
N VAL A 92 -17.11 12.15 11.09
CA VAL A 92 -17.63 12.66 12.38
C VAL A 92 -17.88 14.16 12.31
N ALA A 93 -16.96 14.92 11.70
CA ALA A 93 -17.12 16.37 11.54
C ALA A 93 -18.32 16.72 10.67
N VAL A 94 -18.62 15.93 9.65
CA VAL A 94 -19.80 16.14 8.79
C VAL A 94 -21.09 15.85 9.55
N GLU A 95 -21.10 14.88 10.43
CA GLU A 95 -22.27 14.52 11.22
C GLU A 95 -22.54 15.49 12.39
N ALA A 96 -21.51 16.15 12.84
CA ALA A 96 -21.64 17.12 13.92
C ALA A 96 -22.15 18.46 13.42
#